data_f665d24174d43edbba32f0f3fdfabb1b
#
_entry.id   f665d24174d43edbba32f0f3fdfabb1b
#
_cell.length_a   1.000
_cell.length_b   1.000
_cell.length_c   1.000
_cell.angle_alpha   90.00
_cell.angle_beta   90.00
_cell.angle_gamma   90.00
#
_symmetry.space_group_name_H-M   'P 1'
#
loop_
_entity.id
_entity.type
_entity.pdbx_description
1 polymer ?
#
loop_
_entity_poly.entity_id
_entity_poly.type
_entity_poly.pdbx_seq_one_letter_code
_entity_poly.pdbx_strand_id
1 'polypeptide(L)'
;MRAQIVAMTSENLDMDAIKRAGDILKAGGLVAFPTETVYGLGGNALDPQASMKIYAAKGRPSDNPLIVHIAEIDQLAKITTEIPQGAKILAEKYWPGPLTMILPKADIVPKETTGGLDSVAVRFPSDRIAQELIKAAGG
;
A
#
# COMPACT_ATOMS: atom_id res chain seq x y z
N MET A 1 -15.56 17.25 7.63
CA MET A 1 -14.39 16.59 8.27
C MET A 1 -13.12 17.32 7.84
N ARG A 2 -12.28 17.65 8.78
CA ARG A 2 -10.97 18.25 8.49
C ARG A 2 -9.88 17.18 8.42
N ALA A 3 -9.05 17.26 7.39
CA ALA A 3 -7.84 16.48 7.34
C ALA A 3 -6.83 17.02 8.36
N GLN A 4 -6.17 16.14 9.07
CA GLN A 4 -5.05 16.48 9.92
C GLN A 4 -3.78 16.44 9.09
N ILE A 5 -2.98 17.49 9.14
CA ILE A 5 -1.71 17.58 8.41
C ILE A 5 -0.57 17.50 9.41
N VAL A 6 0.36 16.57 9.18
CA VAL A 6 1.56 16.40 10.02
C VAL A 6 2.78 16.51 9.12
N ALA A 7 3.67 17.46 9.43
CA ALA A 7 4.91 17.63 8.70
C ALA A 7 6.02 16.78 9.33
N MET A 8 6.73 16.04 8.50
CA MET A 8 7.89 15.25 8.93
C MET A 8 8.83 14.99 7.76
N THR A 9 10.05 14.57 8.05
CA THR A 9 11.03 14.17 7.02
C THR A 9 11.50 12.75 7.28
N SER A 10 12.11 12.12 6.27
CA SER A 10 12.68 10.77 6.41
C SER A 10 13.77 10.70 7.48
N GLU A 11 14.41 11.82 7.79
CA GLU A 11 15.46 11.93 8.81
C GLU A 11 14.90 12.24 10.20
N ASN A 12 13.67 12.77 10.26
CA ASN A 12 13.04 13.19 11.51
C ASN A 12 11.57 12.75 11.50
N LEU A 13 11.33 11.49 11.80
CA LEU A 13 10.00 10.89 11.81
C LEU A 13 9.25 11.26 13.09
N ASP A 14 7.95 11.54 12.93
CA ASP A 14 7.02 11.65 14.05
C ASP A 14 6.30 10.29 14.20
N MET A 15 6.87 9.42 15.04
CA MET A 15 6.36 8.06 15.22
C MET A 15 4.97 8.01 15.85
N ASP A 16 4.63 8.99 16.70
CA ASP A 16 3.27 9.06 17.27
C ASP A 16 2.23 9.39 16.19
N ALA A 17 2.56 10.31 15.29
CA ALA A 17 1.70 10.64 14.15
C ALA A 17 1.57 9.44 13.20
N ILE A 18 2.66 8.73 12.93
CA ILE A 18 2.64 7.52 12.09
C ILE A 18 1.76 6.43 12.71
N LYS A 19 1.84 6.24 14.02
CA LYS A 19 0.99 5.28 14.72
C LYS A 19 -0.49 5.64 14.62
N ARG A 20 -0.83 6.93 14.81
CA ARG A 20 -2.21 7.40 14.64
C ARG A 20 -2.71 7.18 13.20
N ALA A 21 -1.86 7.46 12.22
CA ALA A 21 -2.19 7.21 10.81
C ALA A 21 -2.39 5.72 10.53
N GLY A 22 -1.56 4.85 11.11
CA GLY A 22 -1.72 3.41 11.02
C GLY A 22 -3.05 2.94 11.62
N ASP A 23 -3.46 3.50 12.74
CA ASP A 23 -4.75 3.20 13.38
C ASP A 23 -5.92 3.65 12.50
N ILE A 24 -5.81 4.79 11.83
CA ILE A 24 -6.82 5.26 10.86
C ILE A 24 -6.96 4.25 9.72
N LEU A 25 -5.84 3.76 9.17
CA LEU A 25 -5.86 2.76 8.11
C LEU A 25 -6.50 1.46 8.57
N LYS A 26 -6.17 0.98 9.76
CA LYS A 26 -6.77 -0.24 10.34
C LYS A 26 -8.27 -0.10 10.51
N ALA A 27 -8.74 1.08 10.82
CA ALA A 27 -10.16 1.37 11.01
C ALA A 27 -10.93 1.59 9.70
N GLY A 28 -10.27 1.49 8.55
CA GLY A 28 -10.90 1.68 7.23
C GLY A 28 -10.85 3.10 6.70
N GLY A 29 -10.09 3.99 7.34
CA GLY A 29 -9.90 5.36 6.89
C GLY A 29 -8.82 5.49 5.82
N LEU A 30 -8.65 6.70 5.30
CA LEU A 30 -7.66 7.00 4.27
C LEU A 30 -6.57 7.92 4.82
N VAL A 31 -5.34 7.72 4.34
CA VAL A 31 -4.18 8.53 4.69
C VAL A 31 -3.40 8.88 3.42
N ALA A 32 -3.07 10.16 3.26
CA ALA A 32 -2.11 10.58 2.22
C ALA A 32 -0.70 10.47 2.77
N PHE A 33 0.23 9.94 1.99
CA PHE A 33 1.59 9.69 2.42
C PHE A 33 2.58 9.92 1.28
N PRO A 34 3.85 10.27 1.59
CA PRO A 34 4.86 10.44 0.56
C PRO A 34 5.40 9.09 0.08
N THR A 35 5.85 9.08 -1.17
CA THR A 35 6.64 7.98 -1.75
C THR A 35 7.89 8.58 -2.39
N GLU A 36 8.77 7.77 -2.98
CA GLU A 36 9.94 8.27 -3.70
C GLU A 36 9.58 9.00 -4.99
N THR A 37 8.32 8.92 -5.43
CA THR A 37 7.86 9.59 -6.67
C THR A 37 6.91 10.75 -6.35
N VAL A 38 5.67 10.44 -5.95
CA VAL A 38 4.62 11.41 -5.66
C VAL A 38 3.91 11.04 -4.36
N TYR A 39 3.11 11.95 -3.81
CA TYR A 39 2.22 11.59 -2.72
C TYR A 39 1.16 10.61 -3.18
N GLY A 40 0.90 9.61 -2.34
CA GLY A 40 -0.15 8.62 -2.55
C GLY A 40 -1.28 8.79 -1.55
N LEU A 41 -2.47 8.33 -1.94
CA LEU A 41 -3.61 8.19 -1.03
C LEU A 41 -3.78 6.71 -0.74
N GLY A 42 -3.68 6.33 0.52
CA GLY A 42 -3.71 4.94 0.93
C GLY A 42 -4.91 4.58 1.80
N GLY A 43 -5.28 3.34 1.74
CA GLY A 43 -6.26 2.69 2.59
C GLY A 43 -5.85 1.25 2.84
N ASN A 44 -6.60 0.54 3.67
CA ASN A 44 -6.36 -0.88 3.91
C ASN A 44 -6.68 -1.69 2.66
N ALA A 45 -5.66 -2.26 2.02
CA ALA A 45 -5.82 -3.02 0.77
C ALA A 45 -6.71 -4.27 0.92
N LEU A 46 -6.87 -4.78 2.13
CA LEU A 46 -7.69 -5.96 2.42
C LEU A 46 -9.13 -5.60 2.78
N ASP A 47 -9.45 -4.30 2.85
CA ASP A 47 -10.80 -3.81 3.13
C ASP A 47 -11.42 -3.29 1.83
N PRO A 48 -12.44 -3.99 1.27
CA PRO A 48 -13.06 -3.55 0.02
C PRO A 48 -13.69 -2.17 0.11
N GLN A 49 -14.21 -1.78 1.27
CA GLN A 49 -14.80 -0.47 1.45
C GLN A 49 -13.76 0.64 1.45
N ALA A 50 -12.57 0.39 2.02
CA ALA A 50 -11.47 1.35 1.97
C ALA A 50 -11.01 1.56 0.52
N SER A 51 -10.89 0.50 -0.27
CA SER A 51 -10.57 0.60 -1.68
C SER A 51 -11.58 1.44 -2.46
N MET A 52 -12.87 1.23 -2.21
CA MET A 52 -13.92 2.02 -2.84
C MET A 52 -13.87 3.50 -2.45
N LYS A 53 -13.50 3.82 -1.20
CA LYS A 53 -13.28 5.20 -0.77
C LYS A 53 -12.15 5.88 -1.53
N ILE A 54 -11.08 5.15 -1.85
CA ILE A 54 -9.97 5.70 -2.65
C ILE A 54 -10.45 6.05 -4.05
N TYR A 55 -11.18 5.16 -4.71
CA TYR A 55 -11.73 5.44 -6.04
C TYR A 55 -12.64 6.67 -6.01
N ALA A 56 -13.53 6.76 -5.03
CA ALA A 56 -14.44 7.88 -4.89
C ALA A 56 -13.70 9.20 -4.64
N ALA A 57 -12.70 9.20 -3.75
CA ALA A 57 -11.94 10.38 -3.40
C ALA A 57 -11.12 10.92 -4.57
N LYS A 58 -10.63 10.05 -5.44
CA LYS A 58 -9.79 10.43 -6.60
C LYS A 58 -10.59 10.60 -7.89
N GLY A 59 -11.89 10.31 -7.88
CA GLY A 59 -12.68 10.29 -9.11
C GLY A 59 -12.20 9.24 -10.10
N ARG A 60 -11.58 8.17 -9.61
CA ARG A 60 -10.95 7.14 -10.43
C ARG A 60 -11.93 6.00 -10.70
N PRO A 61 -11.99 5.44 -11.93
CA PRO A 61 -12.84 4.28 -12.21
C PRO A 61 -12.43 3.07 -11.36
N SER A 62 -13.41 2.34 -10.85
CA SER A 62 -13.18 1.18 -9.97
C SER A 62 -12.59 -0.04 -10.68
N ASP A 63 -12.53 -0.04 -12.00
CA ASP A 63 -11.87 -1.07 -12.79
C ASP A 63 -10.38 -0.76 -13.04
N ASN A 64 -9.88 0.35 -12.51
CA ASN A 64 -8.47 0.74 -12.61
C ASN A 64 -7.73 0.30 -11.32
N PRO A 65 -6.94 -0.79 -11.36
CA PRO A 65 -6.40 -1.41 -10.15
C PRO A 65 -5.59 -0.46 -9.27
N LEU A 66 -5.67 -0.68 -7.96
CA LEU A 66 -4.81 -0.05 -6.98
C LEU A 66 -3.53 -0.86 -6.81
N ILE A 67 -2.47 -0.20 -6.35
CA ILE A 67 -1.20 -0.86 -6.06
C ILE A 67 -1.12 -1.11 -4.56
N VAL A 68 -0.93 -2.39 -4.18
CA VAL A 68 -0.71 -2.75 -2.78
C VAL A 68 0.74 -2.46 -2.40
N HIS A 69 0.94 -1.72 -1.34
CA HIS A 69 2.27 -1.38 -0.83
C HIS A 69 2.61 -2.25 0.37
N ILE A 70 3.80 -2.82 0.35
CA ILE A 70 4.33 -3.64 1.44
C ILE A 70 5.58 -2.99 2.04
N ALA A 71 5.90 -3.33 3.28
CA ALA A 71 7.09 -2.84 3.97
C ALA A 71 8.00 -3.98 4.46
N GLU A 72 7.62 -5.20 4.19
CA GLU A 72 8.41 -6.40 4.48
C GLU A 72 8.16 -7.43 3.39
N ILE A 73 9.20 -8.16 3.00
CA ILE A 73 9.09 -9.12 1.92
C ILE A 73 8.13 -10.28 2.27
N ASP A 74 8.01 -10.61 3.55
CA ASP A 74 7.11 -11.65 4.01
C ASP A 74 5.63 -11.34 3.74
N GLN A 75 5.30 -10.06 3.63
CA GLN A 75 3.94 -9.63 3.31
C GLN A 75 3.51 -10.03 1.89
N LEU A 76 4.49 -10.17 0.98
CA LEU A 76 4.20 -10.59 -0.39
C LEU A 76 3.55 -11.98 -0.45
N ALA A 77 4.04 -12.91 0.36
CA ALA A 77 3.50 -14.28 0.41
C ALA A 77 2.06 -14.34 0.92
N LYS A 78 1.63 -13.35 1.69
CA LYS A 78 0.26 -13.30 2.24
C LYS A 78 -0.78 -12.86 1.21
N ILE A 79 -0.38 -12.08 0.24
CA ILE A 79 -1.30 -11.46 -0.74
C ILE A 79 -1.20 -12.08 -2.13
N THR A 80 -0.32 -13.04 -2.33
CA THR A 80 -0.13 -13.74 -3.60
C THR A 80 -0.28 -15.24 -3.41
N THR A 81 -0.72 -15.95 -4.47
CA THR A 81 -0.82 -17.40 -4.44
C THR A 81 0.51 -18.08 -4.76
N GLU A 82 1.36 -17.40 -5.53
CA GLU A 82 2.69 -17.89 -5.88
C GLU A 82 3.63 -16.72 -6.16
N ILE A 83 4.92 -16.94 -5.95
CA ILE A 83 5.96 -15.98 -6.27
C ILE A 83 6.93 -16.67 -7.22
N PRO A 84 6.85 -16.39 -8.54
CA PRO A 84 7.76 -16.99 -9.52
C PRO A 84 9.22 -16.64 -9.23
N GLN A 85 10.15 -17.47 -9.67
CA GLN A 85 11.58 -17.25 -9.43
C GLN A 85 12.07 -15.91 -9.98
N GLY A 86 11.57 -15.51 -11.16
CA GLY A 86 11.89 -14.20 -11.73
C GLY A 86 11.46 -13.04 -10.84
N ALA A 87 10.31 -13.17 -10.19
CA ALA A 87 9.83 -12.14 -9.25
C ALA A 87 10.71 -12.05 -8.01
N LYS A 88 11.18 -13.18 -7.48
CA LYS A 88 12.12 -13.19 -6.35
C LYS A 88 13.42 -12.48 -6.69
N ILE A 89 13.95 -12.72 -7.88
CA ILE A 89 15.19 -12.09 -8.36
C ILE A 89 15.00 -10.59 -8.49
N LEU A 90 13.89 -10.14 -9.08
CA LEU A 90 13.58 -8.73 -9.23
C LEU A 90 13.38 -8.04 -7.87
N ALA A 91 12.72 -8.70 -6.93
CA ALA A 91 12.52 -8.18 -5.59
C ALA A 91 13.85 -7.96 -4.86
N GLU A 92 14.76 -8.93 -4.92
CA GLU A 92 16.09 -8.81 -4.31
C GLU A 92 16.91 -7.67 -4.92
N LYS A 93 16.74 -7.43 -6.22
CA LYS A 93 17.55 -6.44 -6.95
C LYS A 93 17.00 -5.03 -6.87
N TYR A 94 15.67 -4.86 -6.89
CA TYR A 94 15.02 -3.54 -7.05
C TYR A 94 14.16 -3.10 -5.89
N TRP A 95 13.84 -3.96 -4.94
CA TRP A 95 13.08 -3.61 -3.76
C TRP A 95 13.99 -3.44 -2.54
N PRO A 96 13.70 -2.44 -1.70
CA PRO A 96 12.69 -1.39 -1.87
C PRO A 96 13.02 -0.42 -3.00
N GLY A 97 11.97 0.08 -3.68
CA GLY A 97 12.13 0.99 -4.81
C GLY A 97 10.86 1.14 -5.64
N PRO A 98 10.94 1.80 -6.80
CA PRO A 98 9.75 2.14 -7.60
C PRO A 98 9.19 0.99 -8.44
N LEU A 99 9.81 -0.18 -8.43
CA LEU A 99 9.33 -1.31 -9.21
C LEU A 99 7.98 -1.80 -8.70
N THR A 100 6.99 -1.90 -9.59
CA THR A 100 5.71 -2.56 -9.33
C THR A 100 5.70 -3.90 -10.03
N MET A 101 5.33 -4.96 -9.31
CA MET A 101 5.17 -6.30 -9.88
C MET A 101 3.70 -6.70 -9.85
N ILE A 102 3.26 -7.41 -10.90
CA ILE A 102 1.91 -7.93 -10.98
C ILE A 102 1.99 -9.46 -10.84
N LEU A 103 1.34 -9.98 -9.81
CA LEU A 103 1.40 -11.39 -9.42
C LEU A 103 -0.01 -11.95 -9.19
N PRO A 104 -0.21 -13.29 -9.26
CA PRO A 104 -1.50 -13.88 -8.93
C PRO A 104 -1.92 -13.55 -7.50
N LYS A 105 -3.14 -13.03 -7.33
CA LYS A 105 -3.60 -12.60 -6.02
C LYS A 105 -4.08 -13.76 -5.16
N ALA A 106 -3.85 -13.67 -3.85
CA ALA A 106 -4.48 -14.52 -2.86
C ALA A 106 -5.94 -14.09 -2.60
N ASP A 107 -6.76 -14.99 -2.09
CA ASP A 107 -8.18 -14.74 -1.85
C ASP A 107 -8.45 -13.63 -0.82
N ILE A 108 -7.51 -13.37 0.09
CA ILE A 108 -7.67 -12.30 1.08
C ILE A 108 -7.65 -10.90 0.46
N VAL A 109 -7.12 -10.77 -0.76
CA VAL A 109 -7.12 -9.48 -1.47
C VAL A 109 -8.45 -9.33 -2.20
N PRO A 110 -9.29 -8.35 -1.83
CA PRO A 110 -10.59 -8.20 -2.47
C PRO A 110 -10.48 -7.70 -3.91
N LYS A 111 -11.45 -8.06 -4.72
CA LYS A 111 -11.51 -7.63 -6.12
C LYS A 111 -11.65 -6.12 -6.27
N GLU A 112 -12.22 -5.45 -5.31
CA GLU A 112 -12.29 -3.99 -5.27
C GLU A 112 -10.90 -3.36 -5.31
N THR A 113 -9.91 -3.98 -4.65
CA THR A 113 -8.52 -3.50 -4.66
C THR A 113 -7.86 -3.74 -6.02
N THR A 114 -8.17 -4.85 -6.68
CA THR A 114 -7.51 -5.25 -7.93
C THR A 114 -8.28 -4.84 -9.18
N GLY A 115 -9.32 -4.02 -9.05
CA GLY A 115 -10.12 -3.60 -10.19
C GLY A 115 -10.86 -4.75 -10.88
N GLY A 116 -11.18 -5.80 -10.14
CA GLY A 116 -11.85 -7.00 -10.65
C GLY A 116 -10.93 -8.07 -11.22
N LEU A 117 -9.60 -7.85 -11.20
CA LEU A 117 -8.62 -8.78 -11.75
C LEU A 117 -8.24 -9.87 -10.75
N ASP A 118 -7.76 -11.00 -11.26
CA ASP A 118 -7.23 -12.11 -10.45
C ASP A 118 -5.74 -11.94 -10.14
N SER A 119 -5.17 -10.81 -10.53
CA SER A 119 -3.79 -10.42 -10.23
C SER A 119 -3.77 -9.21 -9.32
N VAL A 120 -2.68 -9.05 -8.58
CA VAL A 120 -2.45 -7.92 -7.68
C VAL A 120 -1.15 -7.23 -8.06
N ALA A 121 -1.19 -5.91 -8.15
CA ALA A 121 -0.01 -5.08 -8.33
C ALA A 121 0.59 -4.77 -6.97
N VAL A 122 1.88 -5.00 -6.79
CA VAL A 122 2.57 -4.87 -5.50
C VAL A 122 3.84 -4.04 -5.66
N ARG A 123 4.09 -3.19 -4.69
CA ARG A 123 5.28 -2.35 -4.63
C ARG A 123 5.82 -2.31 -3.19
N PHE A 124 7.14 -2.28 -3.07
CA PHE A 124 7.82 -2.10 -1.78
C PHE A 124 8.54 -0.75 -1.84
N PRO A 125 7.92 0.34 -1.31
CA PRO A 125 8.51 1.67 -1.44
C PRO A 125 9.79 1.82 -0.63
N SER A 126 10.71 2.64 -1.14
CA SER A 126 11.95 2.97 -0.43
C SER A 126 11.80 4.14 0.53
N ASP A 127 10.75 4.94 0.40
CA ASP A 127 10.49 6.05 1.30
C ASP A 127 10.26 5.56 2.73
N ARG A 128 10.96 6.15 3.66
CA ARG A 128 10.97 5.71 5.05
C ARG A 128 9.66 6.00 5.77
N ILE A 129 9.02 7.11 5.46
CA ILE A 129 7.70 7.46 6.03
C ILE A 129 6.67 6.44 5.55
N ALA A 130 6.67 6.11 4.25
CA ALA A 130 5.77 5.11 3.69
C ALA A 130 5.98 3.74 4.34
N GLN A 131 7.22 3.30 4.50
CA GLN A 131 7.54 2.02 5.14
C GLN A 131 7.01 1.94 6.58
N GLU A 132 7.29 2.97 7.37
CA GLU A 132 6.85 3.00 8.77
C GLU A 132 5.33 3.08 8.90
N LEU A 133 4.67 3.80 8.01
CA LEU A 133 3.21 3.86 7.97
C LEU A 133 2.61 2.48 7.66
N ILE A 134 3.15 1.78 6.67
CA ILE A 134 2.69 0.43 6.30
C ILE A 134 2.84 -0.53 7.48
N LYS A 135 3.98 -0.49 8.17
CA LYS A 135 4.22 -1.30 9.38
C LYS A 135 3.22 -0.96 10.48
N ALA A 136 2.97 0.32 10.71
CA ALA A 136 2.01 0.78 11.72
C ALA A 136 0.58 0.34 11.41
N ALA A 137 0.25 0.18 10.15
CA ALA A 137 -1.05 -0.32 9.70
C ALA A 137 -1.17 -1.85 9.77
N GLY A 138 -0.09 -2.55 10.10
CA GLY A 138 -0.06 -4.02 10.18
C GLY A 138 0.27 -4.70 8.87
N GLY A 139 0.75 -3.95 7.89
CA GLY A 139 1.09 -4.47 6.57
C GLY A 139 0.06 -4.16 5.53
#